data_20eb987b94625739d2ca32112ced6889
#
_entry.id   20eb987b94625739d2ca32112ced6889
#
_cell.length_a   1.000
_cell.length_b   1.000
_cell.length_c   1.000
_cell.angle_alpha   90.00
_cell.angle_beta   90.00
_cell.angle_gamma   90.00
#
_symmetry.space_group_name_H-M   'P 1'
#
loop_
_entity.id
_entity.type
_entity.pdbx_description
1 polymer ?
#
loop_
_entity_poly.entity_id
_entity_poly.type
_entity_poly.pdbx_seq_one_letter_code
_entity_poly.pdbx_strand_id
1 'polypeptide(L)'
;TMTAGVLPQSTESQYYSRALKGNAVALEASGHSPITVSGHWNAQTDVASLKLLTSRRVDGVIILTSDIADSDVLDVAKQQPVVITERDLEGPNLRSIHLDQKFGGYLATRHLLALGHTRIAHIAGVENRADAQGRYLGYLEAHTEARVEPDPRLLVRGNFTDKGGYA
;
A
#
# COMPACT_ATOMS: atom_id res chain seq x y z
N THR A 1 24.75 -11.49 -3.12
CA THR A 1 24.10 -12.60 -2.35
C THR A 1 22.96 -13.25 -3.12
N MET A 2 22.52 -12.67 -4.23
CA MET A 2 21.36 -13.09 -5.00
C MET A 2 20.10 -13.16 -4.11
N THR A 3 19.91 -12.15 -3.26
CA THR A 3 18.77 -12.03 -2.35
C THR A 3 18.18 -10.64 -2.41
N ALA A 4 16.85 -10.54 -2.37
CA ALA A 4 16.14 -9.29 -2.25
C ALA A 4 15.28 -9.26 -0.98
N GLY A 5 15.36 -8.18 -0.23
CA GLY A 5 14.51 -7.96 0.94
C GLY A 5 13.12 -7.53 0.51
N VAL A 6 12.08 -8.09 1.12
CA VAL A 6 10.70 -7.65 0.89
C VAL A 6 10.05 -7.34 2.23
N LEU A 7 9.56 -6.11 2.37
CA LEU A 7 8.95 -5.62 3.60
C LEU A 7 7.45 -5.31 3.35
N PRO A 8 6.55 -6.28 3.58
CA PRO A 8 5.10 -6.05 3.62
C PRO A 8 4.66 -5.61 5.01
N GLN A 9 3.44 -5.07 5.13
CA GLN A 9 2.83 -4.78 6.42
C GLN A 9 2.15 -5.99 7.05
N SER A 10 1.67 -6.91 6.21
CA SER A 10 1.01 -8.15 6.66
C SER A 10 1.29 -9.28 5.66
N THR A 11 1.40 -10.48 6.16
CA THR A 11 1.45 -11.70 5.32
C THR A 11 0.08 -12.38 5.22
N GLU A 12 -0.87 -12.00 6.05
CA GLU A 12 -2.22 -12.59 6.12
C GLU A 12 -3.20 -11.92 5.15
N SER A 13 -2.98 -10.65 4.84
CA SER A 13 -3.83 -9.91 3.91
C SER A 13 -3.72 -10.47 2.49
N GLN A 14 -4.88 -10.64 1.84
CA GLN A 14 -4.96 -11.13 0.46
C GLN A 14 -4.21 -10.22 -0.53
N TYR A 15 -4.20 -8.91 -0.27
CA TYR A 15 -3.45 -7.93 -1.05
C TYR A 15 -1.95 -8.21 -1.00
N TYR A 16 -1.39 -8.30 0.21
CA TYR A 16 0.04 -8.56 0.38
C TYR A 16 0.46 -9.96 -0.05
N SER A 17 -0.37 -10.97 0.20
CA SER A 17 -0.13 -12.34 -0.30
C SER A 17 0.05 -12.38 -1.82
N ARG A 18 -0.80 -11.67 -2.57
CA ARG A 18 -0.69 -11.57 -4.02
C ARG A 18 0.56 -10.82 -4.46
N ALA A 19 0.85 -9.69 -3.82
CA ALA A 19 2.05 -8.91 -4.10
C ALA A 19 3.32 -9.72 -3.82
N LEU A 20 3.39 -10.41 -2.68
CA LEU A 20 4.51 -11.28 -2.32
C LEU A 20 4.70 -12.43 -3.33
N LYS A 21 3.62 -13.06 -3.77
CA LYS A 21 3.69 -14.10 -4.79
C LYS A 21 4.24 -13.56 -6.12
N GLY A 22 3.78 -12.38 -6.55
CA GLY A 22 4.29 -11.73 -7.76
C GLY A 22 5.77 -11.38 -7.64
N ASN A 23 6.18 -10.83 -6.50
CA ASN A 23 7.60 -10.53 -6.22
C ASN A 23 8.45 -11.80 -6.22
N ALA A 24 8.01 -12.89 -5.59
CA ALA A 24 8.75 -14.14 -5.57
C ALA A 24 8.98 -14.69 -6.98
N VAL A 25 7.94 -14.76 -7.81
CA VAL A 25 8.05 -15.22 -9.21
C VAL A 25 9.04 -14.37 -10.01
N ALA A 26 8.96 -13.04 -9.90
CA ALA A 26 9.85 -12.15 -10.65
C ALA A 26 11.30 -12.22 -10.16
N LEU A 27 11.51 -12.31 -8.85
CA LEU A 27 12.85 -12.44 -8.26
C LEU A 27 13.49 -13.78 -8.61
N GLU A 28 12.76 -14.87 -8.50
CA GLU A 28 13.23 -16.22 -8.87
C GLU A 28 13.65 -16.28 -10.36
N ALA A 29 12.83 -15.68 -11.24
CA ALA A 29 13.16 -15.60 -12.67
C ALA A 29 14.45 -14.82 -12.95
N SER A 30 14.83 -13.89 -12.06
CA SER A 30 16.10 -13.13 -12.12
C SER A 30 17.23 -13.77 -11.30
N GLY A 31 17.02 -14.96 -10.74
CA GLY A 31 18.00 -15.68 -9.93
C GLY A 31 18.14 -15.16 -8.49
N HIS A 32 17.19 -14.35 -8.01
CA HIS A 32 17.18 -13.85 -6.64
C HIS A 32 16.19 -14.59 -5.76
N SER A 33 16.54 -14.76 -4.49
CA SER A 33 15.65 -15.32 -3.48
C SER A 33 15.06 -14.20 -2.61
N PRO A 34 13.73 -14.16 -2.38
CA PRO A 34 13.14 -13.16 -1.49
C PRO A 34 13.40 -13.49 -0.02
N ILE A 35 13.74 -12.48 0.77
CA ILE A 35 13.76 -12.52 2.23
C ILE A 35 12.66 -11.58 2.73
N THR A 36 11.61 -12.13 3.33
CA THR A 36 10.44 -11.34 3.76
C THR A 36 10.48 -11.09 5.26
N VAL A 37 10.28 -9.83 5.66
CA VAL A 37 10.14 -9.41 7.06
C VAL A 37 8.95 -8.44 7.14
N SER A 38 7.96 -8.73 7.99
CA SER A 38 6.73 -7.91 8.12
C SER A 38 6.92 -6.73 9.06
N GLY A 39 6.30 -5.59 8.71
CA GLY A 39 6.31 -4.36 9.50
C GLY A 39 5.19 -4.27 10.54
N HIS A 40 4.08 -5.01 10.34
CA HIS A 40 2.93 -5.06 11.27
C HIS A 40 2.25 -3.71 11.53
N TRP A 41 2.25 -2.80 10.56
CA TRP A 41 1.63 -1.48 10.67
C TRP A 41 2.22 -0.62 11.83
N ASN A 42 3.50 -0.80 12.10
CA ASN A 42 4.20 -0.09 13.17
C ASN A 42 5.52 0.48 12.65
N ALA A 43 5.66 1.81 12.71
CA ALA A 43 6.83 2.52 12.19
C ALA A 43 8.16 2.04 12.81
N GLN A 44 8.17 1.73 14.10
CA GLN A 44 9.38 1.23 14.77
C GLN A 44 9.77 -0.17 14.29
N THR A 45 8.76 -1.03 14.11
CA THR A 45 8.95 -2.38 13.56
C THR A 45 9.40 -2.29 12.10
N ASP A 46 8.83 -1.38 11.31
CA ASP A 46 9.23 -1.13 9.93
C ASP A 46 10.71 -0.75 9.83
N VAL A 47 11.16 0.19 10.65
CA VAL A 47 12.57 0.62 10.69
C VAL A 47 13.48 -0.52 11.13
N ALA A 48 13.09 -1.30 12.15
CA ALA A 48 13.86 -2.45 12.60
C ALA A 48 13.95 -3.52 11.52
N SER A 49 12.85 -3.79 10.81
CA SER A 49 12.78 -4.74 9.69
C SER A 49 13.66 -4.29 8.51
N LEU A 50 13.64 -3.01 8.17
CA LEU A 50 14.50 -2.44 7.13
C LEU A 50 15.99 -2.59 7.51
N LYS A 51 16.35 -2.27 8.76
CA LYS A 51 17.72 -2.46 9.28
C LYS A 51 18.14 -3.93 9.28
N LEU A 52 17.22 -4.84 9.62
CA LEU A 52 17.50 -6.28 9.56
C LEU A 52 17.81 -6.72 8.12
N LEU A 53 16.99 -6.33 7.15
CA LEU A 53 17.22 -6.66 5.74
C LEU A 53 18.55 -6.12 5.24
N THR A 54 18.86 -4.85 5.52
CA THR A 54 20.13 -4.23 5.12
C THR A 54 21.34 -4.90 5.79
N SER A 55 21.23 -5.28 7.06
CA SER A 55 22.29 -6.00 7.78
C SER A 55 22.57 -7.39 7.20
N ARG A 56 21.56 -8.00 6.56
CA ARG A 56 21.71 -9.29 5.84
C ARG A 56 22.35 -9.14 4.47
N ARG A 57 22.73 -7.92 4.09
CA ARG A 57 23.39 -7.60 2.81
C ARG A 57 22.59 -8.09 1.60
N VAL A 58 21.28 -7.86 1.64
CA VAL A 58 20.44 -8.10 0.46
C VAL A 58 20.86 -7.17 -0.68
N ASP A 59 20.68 -7.59 -1.92
CA ASP A 59 21.11 -6.82 -3.10
C ASP A 59 20.17 -5.67 -3.44
N GLY A 60 18.98 -5.64 -2.82
CA GLY A 60 17.99 -4.56 -2.92
C GLY A 60 16.82 -4.81 -2.00
N VAL A 61 15.99 -3.80 -1.79
CA VAL A 61 14.82 -3.87 -0.90
C VAL A 61 13.55 -3.42 -1.63
N ILE A 62 12.48 -4.18 -1.45
CA ILE A 62 11.12 -3.84 -1.89
C ILE A 62 10.29 -3.54 -0.65
N ILE A 63 9.80 -2.31 -0.52
CA ILE A 63 8.99 -1.85 0.61
C ILE A 63 7.54 -1.75 0.11
N LEU A 64 6.69 -2.66 0.58
CA LEU A 64 5.27 -2.69 0.24
C LEU A 64 4.48 -1.93 1.29
N THR A 65 4.28 -0.64 1.09
CA THR A 65 3.57 0.25 2.02
C THR A 65 4.27 0.29 3.40
N SER A 66 4.61 1.42 3.92
CA SER A 66 5.24 1.52 5.25
C SER A 66 5.05 2.91 5.86
N ASP A 67 5.25 2.99 7.16
CA ASP A 67 5.29 4.24 7.92
C ASP A 67 6.73 4.68 8.25
N ILE A 68 7.73 4.10 7.56
CA ILE A 68 9.14 4.52 7.67
C ILE A 68 9.28 5.97 7.19
N ALA A 69 10.07 6.78 7.88
CA ALA A 69 10.36 8.14 7.44
C ALA A 69 11.03 8.15 6.06
N ASP A 70 10.73 9.15 5.24
CA ASP A 70 11.33 9.29 3.90
C ASP A 70 12.85 9.34 3.96
N SER A 71 13.41 10.01 4.99
CA SER A 71 14.85 10.08 5.22
C SER A 71 15.49 8.70 5.38
N ASP A 72 14.87 7.78 6.13
CA ASP A 72 15.41 6.44 6.35
C ASP A 72 15.40 5.61 5.06
N VAL A 73 14.32 5.74 4.25
CA VAL A 73 14.24 5.10 2.93
C VAL A 73 15.31 5.63 1.99
N LEU A 74 15.47 6.97 1.94
CA LEU A 74 16.47 7.63 1.10
C LEU A 74 17.90 7.27 1.52
N ASP A 75 18.17 7.12 2.81
CA ASP A 75 19.49 6.71 3.31
C ASP A 75 19.85 5.28 2.88
N VAL A 76 18.88 4.36 2.87
CA VAL A 76 19.09 3.02 2.31
C VAL A 76 19.28 3.07 0.81
N ALA A 77 18.53 3.91 0.10
CA ALA A 77 18.63 4.06 -1.35
C ALA A 77 19.97 4.63 -1.83
N LYS A 78 20.72 5.34 -0.96
CA LYS A 78 22.11 5.73 -1.25
C LYS A 78 23.07 4.54 -1.33
N GLN A 79 22.75 3.44 -0.69
CA GLN A 79 23.63 2.29 -0.53
C GLN A 79 23.25 1.11 -1.42
N GLN A 80 21.96 0.95 -1.72
CA GLN A 80 21.44 -0.19 -2.49
C GLN A 80 20.11 0.16 -3.19
N PRO A 81 19.71 -0.58 -4.23
CA PRO A 81 18.43 -0.39 -4.90
C PRO A 81 17.24 -0.54 -3.96
N VAL A 82 16.29 0.39 -4.03
CA VAL A 82 15.04 0.38 -3.29
C VAL A 82 13.87 0.57 -4.24
N VAL A 83 12.85 -0.26 -4.10
CA VAL A 83 11.53 -0.07 -4.68
C VAL A 83 10.54 0.17 -3.53
N ILE A 84 9.76 1.25 -3.61
CA ILE A 84 8.72 1.55 -2.62
C ILE A 84 7.38 1.69 -3.29
N THR A 85 6.31 1.24 -2.62
CA THR A 85 4.95 1.39 -3.12
C THR A 85 4.17 2.44 -2.32
N GLU A 86 3.16 3.04 -2.98
CA GLU A 86 2.20 3.99 -2.38
C GLU A 86 2.81 5.30 -1.84
N ARG A 87 4.02 5.62 -2.24
CA ARG A 87 4.69 6.88 -1.89
C ARG A 87 5.43 7.41 -3.11
N ASP A 88 5.43 8.70 -3.26
CA ASP A 88 6.14 9.38 -4.35
C ASP A 88 7.46 9.95 -3.79
N LEU A 89 8.51 9.15 -3.92
CA LEU A 89 9.86 9.51 -3.49
C LEU A 89 10.82 9.46 -4.68
N GLU A 90 11.67 10.45 -4.78
CA GLU A 90 12.72 10.51 -5.76
C GLU A 90 14.09 10.38 -5.09
N GLY A 91 14.99 9.63 -5.70
CA GLY A 91 16.35 9.45 -5.20
C GLY A 91 17.20 8.53 -6.07
N PRO A 92 18.52 8.54 -5.84
CA PRO A 92 19.42 7.58 -6.51
C PRO A 92 19.02 6.16 -6.10
N ASN A 93 19.05 5.22 -7.05
CA ASN A 93 18.71 3.82 -6.84
C ASN A 93 17.30 3.59 -6.24
N LEU A 94 16.40 4.57 -6.28
CA LEU A 94 15.04 4.46 -5.79
C LEU A 94 14.04 4.48 -6.95
N ARG A 95 13.03 3.62 -6.84
CA ARG A 95 11.85 3.65 -7.73
C ARG A 95 10.60 3.59 -6.89
N SER A 96 9.70 4.53 -7.16
CA SER A 96 8.37 4.59 -6.56
C SER A 96 7.35 3.97 -7.51
N ILE A 97 6.47 3.15 -6.98
CA ILE A 97 5.32 2.58 -7.68
C ILE A 97 4.09 2.95 -6.88
N HIS A 98 3.19 3.71 -7.48
CA HIS A 98 1.93 4.07 -6.84
C HIS A 98 0.76 3.77 -7.76
N LEU A 99 -0.37 3.47 -7.14
CA LEU A 99 -1.65 3.34 -7.81
C LEU A 99 -2.43 4.64 -7.64
N ASP A 100 -3.15 5.03 -8.68
CA ASP A 100 -4.10 6.14 -8.54
C ASP A 100 -5.31 5.69 -7.72
N GLN A 101 -5.16 5.78 -6.40
CA GLN A 101 -6.16 5.36 -5.42
C GLN A 101 -7.44 6.20 -5.54
N LYS A 102 -7.30 7.49 -5.89
CA LYS A 102 -8.45 8.37 -6.09
C LYS A 102 -9.25 7.93 -7.32
N PHE A 103 -8.59 7.67 -8.41
CA PHE A 103 -9.24 7.15 -9.61
C PHE A 103 -9.86 5.77 -9.38
N GLY A 104 -9.21 4.90 -8.62
CA GLY A 104 -9.77 3.61 -8.22
C GLY A 104 -11.08 3.75 -7.44
N GLY A 105 -11.12 4.61 -6.43
CA GLY A 105 -12.33 4.92 -5.66
C GLY A 105 -13.44 5.53 -6.52
N TYR A 106 -13.07 6.46 -7.40
CA TYR A 106 -13.98 7.07 -8.36
C TYR A 106 -14.60 6.03 -9.30
N LEU A 107 -13.80 5.17 -9.93
CA LEU A 107 -14.30 4.15 -10.86
C LEU A 107 -15.29 3.19 -10.21
N ALA A 108 -14.97 2.69 -9.01
CA ALA A 108 -15.83 1.77 -8.27
C ALA A 108 -17.18 2.43 -7.95
N THR A 109 -17.15 3.66 -7.43
CA THR A 109 -18.35 4.40 -7.03
C THR A 109 -19.18 4.79 -8.26
N ARG A 110 -18.55 5.30 -9.30
CA ARG A 110 -19.22 5.63 -10.56
C ARG A 110 -19.93 4.42 -11.16
N HIS A 111 -19.30 3.24 -11.10
CA HIS A 111 -19.93 2.01 -11.58
C HIS A 111 -21.24 1.72 -10.83
N LEU A 112 -21.25 1.81 -9.51
CA LEU A 112 -22.46 1.59 -8.72
C LEU A 112 -23.54 2.64 -9.01
N LEU A 113 -23.15 3.91 -9.13
CA LEU A 113 -24.08 5.00 -9.49
C LEU A 113 -24.69 4.78 -10.87
N ALA A 114 -23.91 4.34 -11.85
CA ALA A 114 -24.37 4.04 -13.20
C ALA A 114 -25.37 2.86 -13.24
N LEU A 115 -25.29 1.94 -12.26
CA LEU A 115 -26.29 0.87 -12.07
C LEU A 115 -27.55 1.33 -11.33
N GLY A 116 -27.65 2.61 -10.97
CA GLY A 116 -28.82 3.21 -10.28
C GLY A 116 -28.78 3.11 -8.76
N HIS A 117 -27.66 2.67 -8.17
CA HIS A 117 -27.51 2.69 -6.72
C HIS A 117 -27.26 4.11 -6.23
N THR A 118 -28.09 4.63 -5.35
CA THR A 118 -27.94 5.98 -4.76
C THR A 118 -27.49 5.94 -3.31
N ARG A 119 -27.60 4.79 -2.65
CA ARG A 119 -27.16 4.57 -1.27
C ARG A 119 -25.94 3.65 -1.26
N ILE A 120 -24.75 4.26 -1.35
CA ILE A 120 -23.49 3.54 -1.46
C ILE A 120 -22.72 3.74 -0.15
N ALA A 121 -22.44 2.66 0.56
CA ALA A 121 -21.59 2.70 1.74
C ALA A 121 -20.11 2.70 1.34
N HIS A 122 -19.30 3.44 2.10
CA HIS A 122 -17.85 3.43 1.98
C HIS A 122 -17.20 2.99 3.29
N ILE A 123 -16.55 1.83 3.28
CA ILE A 123 -15.74 1.38 4.40
C ILE A 123 -14.33 1.97 4.18
N ALA A 124 -14.07 3.08 4.85
CA ALA A 124 -12.79 3.77 4.77
C ALA A 124 -11.69 2.99 5.54
N GLY A 125 -10.47 3.17 5.12
CA GLY A 125 -9.32 2.66 5.86
C GLY A 125 -8.90 3.58 7.02
N VAL A 126 -7.67 3.38 7.49
CA VAL A 126 -7.07 4.21 8.55
C VAL A 126 -6.95 5.66 8.09
N GLU A 127 -7.31 6.60 8.96
CA GLU A 127 -7.53 8.02 8.63
C GLU A 127 -6.29 8.72 8.01
N ASN A 128 -5.12 8.45 8.53
CA ASN A 128 -3.87 9.11 8.12
C ASN A 128 -3.15 8.41 6.96
N ARG A 129 -3.82 7.48 6.29
CA ARG A 129 -3.26 6.75 5.15
C ARG A 129 -3.64 7.43 3.84
N ALA A 130 -2.65 7.82 3.05
CA ALA A 130 -2.85 8.50 1.77
C ALA A 130 -3.68 7.66 0.78
N ASP A 131 -3.46 6.34 0.75
CA ASP A 131 -4.20 5.40 -0.08
C ASP A 131 -5.69 5.33 0.31
N ALA A 132 -6.01 5.31 1.61
CA ALA A 132 -7.39 5.34 2.10
C ALA A 132 -8.08 6.67 1.80
N GLN A 133 -7.37 7.78 2.03
CA GLN A 133 -7.88 9.12 1.69
C GLN A 133 -8.11 9.28 0.20
N GLY A 134 -7.19 8.79 -0.64
CA GLY A 134 -7.36 8.81 -2.09
C GLY A 134 -8.66 8.12 -2.50
N ARG A 135 -8.90 6.89 -2.06
CA ARG A 135 -10.14 6.16 -2.37
C ARG A 135 -11.40 6.90 -1.91
N TYR A 136 -11.36 7.50 -0.73
CA TYR A 136 -12.47 8.30 -0.23
C TYR A 136 -12.73 9.57 -1.06
N LEU A 137 -11.68 10.28 -1.46
CA LEU A 137 -11.83 11.43 -2.36
C LEU A 137 -12.42 11.04 -3.72
N GLY A 138 -12.02 9.88 -4.26
CA GLY A 138 -12.63 9.36 -5.48
C GLY A 138 -14.10 8.98 -5.31
N TYR A 139 -14.47 8.43 -4.16
CA TYR A 139 -15.88 8.18 -3.81
C TYR A 139 -16.70 9.50 -3.81
N LEU A 140 -16.19 10.54 -3.18
CA LEU A 140 -16.87 11.84 -3.13
C LEU A 140 -16.98 12.48 -4.52
N GLU A 141 -15.93 12.40 -5.33
CA GLU A 141 -15.91 12.94 -6.68
C GLU A 141 -16.98 12.31 -7.58
N ALA A 142 -17.09 10.97 -7.56
CA ALA A 142 -18.12 10.26 -8.31
C ALA A 142 -19.54 10.65 -7.87
N HIS A 143 -19.78 10.82 -6.60
CA HIS A 143 -21.05 11.30 -6.06
C HIS A 143 -21.37 12.73 -6.53
N THR A 144 -20.37 13.62 -6.51
CA THR A 144 -20.51 15.01 -6.98
C THR A 144 -20.86 15.06 -8.46
N GLU A 145 -20.17 14.30 -9.28
CA GLU A 145 -20.43 14.21 -10.74
C GLU A 145 -21.85 13.70 -11.04
N ALA A 146 -22.28 12.67 -10.32
CA ALA A 146 -23.62 12.12 -10.47
C ALA A 146 -24.74 12.98 -9.84
N ARG A 147 -24.39 14.04 -9.11
CA ARG A 147 -25.33 14.89 -8.33
C ARG A 147 -26.17 14.08 -7.32
N VAL A 148 -25.55 13.07 -6.74
CA VAL A 148 -26.12 12.24 -5.68
C VAL A 148 -25.38 12.56 -4.40
N GLU A 149 -26.09 13.07 -3.39
CA GLU A 149 -25.46 13.41 -2.10
C GLU A 149 -25.09 12.15 -1.33
N PRO A 150 -23.83 11.97 -0.91
CA PRO A 150 -23.46 10.82 -0.09
C PRO A 150 -24.06 10.92 1.31
N ASP A 151 -24.67 9.85 1.81
CA ASP A 151 -25.20 9.79 3.18
C ASP A 151 -24.05 9.60 4.18
N PRO A 152 -23.76 10.56 5.08
CA PRO A 152 -22.67 10.46 6.05
C PRO A 152 -22.75 9.22 6.96
N ARG A 153 -23.95 8.67 7.15
CA ARG A 153 -24.19 7.46 7.96
C ARG A 153 -23.67 6.19 7.29
N LEU A 154 -23.40 6.26 5.98
CA LEU A 154 -22.86 5.17 5.18
C LEU A 154 -21.32 5.25 5.05
N LEU A 155 -20.69 6.23 5.70
CA LEU A 155 -19.25 6.29 5.84
C LEU A 155 -18.84 5.62 7.14
N VAL A 156 -18.21 4.46 7.05
CA VAL A 156 -17.73 3.69 8.19
C VAL A 156 -16.21 3.59 8.14
N ARG A 157 -15.53 3.69 9.27
CA ARG A 157 -14.08 3.56 9.35
C ARG A 157 -13.68 2.14 9.71
N GLY A 158 -12.84 1.56 8.90
CA GLY A 158 -12.18 0.28 9.16
C GLY A 158 -10.68 0.47 9.43
N ASN A 159 -9.97 -0.63 9.57
CA ASN A 159 -8.54 -0.66 9.85
C ASN A 159 -7.76 -1.64 8.95
N PHE A 160 -8.28 -1.94 7.78
CA PHE A 160 -7.74 -2.92 6.82
C PHE A 160 -7.69 -4.36 7.35
N THR A 161 -8.44 -4.68 8.39
CA THR A 161 -8.60 -6.05 8.90
C THR A 161 -10.04 -6.53 8.72
N ASP A 162 -10.23 -7.84 8.68
CA ASP A 162 -11.56 -8.47 8.60
C ASP A 162 -12.44 -8.04 9.78
N LYS A 163 -11.87 -7.98 10.98
CA LYS A 163 -12.57 -7.49 12.19
C LYS A 163 -13.04 -6.05 12.04
N GLY A 164 -12.18 -5.17 11.52
CA GLY A 164 -12.53 -3.77 11.31
C GLY A 164 -13.53 -3.54 10.17
N GLY A 165 -13.66 -4.48 9.25
CA GLY A 165 -14.69 -4.45 8.21
C GLY A 165 -16.04 -5.03 8.65
N TYR A 166 -16.03 -5.85 9.72
CA TYR A 166 -17.24 -6.49 10.26
C TYR A 166 -17.92 -5.68 11.38
N ALA A 167 -17.16 -4.83 12.06
CA ALA A 167 -17.67 -4.01 13.18
C ALA A 167 -18.52 -2.85 12.70
#